data_f3193ff6fd39d2b87e6ed90186620181
#
_entry.id   f3193ff6fd39d2b87e6ed90186620181
#
_cell.length_a   1.000
_cell.length_b   1.000
_cell.length_c   1.000
_cell.angle_alpha   90.00
_cell.angle_beta   90.00
_cell.angle_gamma   90.00
#
_symmetry.space_group_name_H-M   'P 1'
#
loop_
_entity.id
_entity.type
_entity.pdbx_description
1 polymer ?
#
loop_
_entity_poly.entity_id
_entity_poly.type
_entity_poly.pdbx_seq_one_letter_code
_entity_poly.pdbx_strand_id
1 'polypeptide(L)'
;HKSLGIVNATSHLMLPSEAIDEFEAFDQLFPAVEEKLKQKASEKGADGIVGVRFTTNVANVQVAPKFLVLTGYGTMVQLLNQKN
;
A
#
# COMPACT_ATOMS: atom_id res chain seq x y z
N HIS A 1 -17.18 14.90 -4.71
CA HIS A 1 -16.94 13.51 -5.09
C HIS A 1 -17.72 12.57 -4.19
N LYS A 2 -17.80 11.35 -4.64
CA LYS A 2 -18.54 10.33 -3.91
C LYS A 2 -17.56 9.33 -3.33
N SER A 3 -17.74 9.01 -2.06
CA SER A 3 -16.92 8.02 -1.40
C SER A 3 -17.40 6.61 -1.75
N LEU A 4 -16.48 5.75 -2.11
CA LEU A 4 -16.78 4.35 -2.42
C LEU A 4 -16.28 3.41 -1.34
N GLY A 5 -15.77 3.98 -0.24
CA GLY A 5 -15.31 3.15 0.85
C GLY A 5 -13.79 3.11 0.93
N ILE A 6 -13.30 2.25 1.79
CA ILE A 6 -11.88 2.17 2.07
C ILE A 6 -11.26 1.05 1.26
N VAL A 7 -10.08 1.31 0.74
CA VAL A 7 -9.28 0.31 0.04
C VAL A 7 -7.98 0.13 0.81
N ASN A 8 -7.48 -1.09 0.85
CA ASN A 8 -6.19 -1.35 1.47
C ASN A 8 -5.41 -2.36 0.63
N ALA A 9 -4.11 -2.34 0.82
CA ALA A 9 -3.23 -3.28 0.15
C ALA A 9 -1.98 -3.44 0.98
N THR A 10 -1.42 -4.63 0.93
CA THR A 10 -0.23 -4.96 1.71
C THR A 10 0.79 -5.61 0.80
N SER A 11 2.04 -5.27 1.02
CA SER A 11 3.14 -5.95 0.37
C SER A 11 4.20 -6.25 1.40
N HIS A 12 4.98 -7.28 1.14
CA HIS A 12 6.01 -7.67 2.09
C HIS A 12 7.29 -8.00 1.35
N LEU A 13 8.39 -7.92 2.09
CA LEU A 13 9.70 -8.22 1.55
C LEU A 13 10.50 -8.92 2.64
N MET A 14 11.13 -10.03 2.26
CA MET A 14 11.98 -10.75 3.19
C MET A 14 13.42 -10.27 2.98
N LEU A 15 14.05 -9.86 4.07
CA LEU A 15 15.44 -9.43 4.04
C LEU A 15 16.32 -10.50 4.65
N PRO A 16 17.49 -10.75 4.09
CA PRO A 16 18.43 -11.66 4.72
C PRO A 16 18.90 -11.10 6.05
N SER A 17 19.42 -11.96 6.89
CA SER A 17 19.78 -11.58 8.23
C SER A 17 20.85 -10.50 8.28
N GLU A 18 21.67 -10.42 7.29
CA GLU A 18 22.69 -9.37 7.24
C GLU A 18 22.27 -8.22 6.36
N ALA A 19 21.08 -8.00 6.28
CA ALA A 19 20.61 -6.91 5.47
C ALA A 19 20.82 -5.63 6.16
N ILE A 20 20.62 -4.76 5.55
CA ILE A 20 21.26 -3.61 5.42
C ILE A 20 20.39 -2.47 5.81
N ASP A 21 19.71 -1.92 4.86
CA ASP A 21 18.98 -0.68 5.06
C ASP A 21 17.49 -0.96 4.95
N GLU A 22 16.84 -0.97 6.10
CA GLU A 22 15.41 -1.20 6.14
C GLU A 22 14.65 -0.08 5.45
N PHE A 23 15.14 1.13 5.56
CA PHE A 23 14.47 2.26 4.92
C PHE A 23 14.50 2.12 3.40
N GLU A 24 15.65 1.72 2.89
CA GLU A 24 15.76 1.53 1.45
C GLU A 24 14.87 0.39 0.97
N ALA A 25 14.78 -0.65 1.78
CA ALA A 25 13.92 -1.78 1.44
C ALA A 25 12.46 -1.38 1.45
N PHE A 26 12.04 -0.57 2.42
CA PHE A 26 10.67 -0.07 2.42
C PHE A 26 10.38 0.77 1.20
N ASP A 27 11.36 1.54 0.75
CA ASP A 27 11.17 2.33 -0.47
C ASP A 27 10.83 1.47 -1.67
N GLN A 28 11.27 0.23 -1.68
CA GLN A 28 10.92 -0.68 -2.76
C GLN A 28 9.49 -1.18 -2.64
N LEU A 29 8.95 -1.18 -1.43
CA LEU A 29 7.60 -1.67 -1.21
C LEU A 29 6.53 -0.64 -1.54
N PHE A 30 6.84 0.65 -1.39
CA PHE A 30 5.85 1.69 -1.64
C PHE A 30 5.23 1.61 -3.03
N PRO A 31 6.02 1.52 -4.10
CA PRO A 31 5.41 1.43 -5.43
C PRO A 31 4.53 0.19 -5.59
N ALA A 32 4.91 -0.92 -4.98
CA ALA A 32 4.12 -2.13 -5.08
C ALA A 32 2.76 -1.96 -4.40
N VAL A 33 2.76 -1.35 -3.22
CA VAL A 33 1.51 -1.12 -2.50
C VAL A 33 0.65 -0.11 -3.25
N GLU A 34 1.27 0.95 -3.76
CA GLU A 34 0.53 1.95 -4.51
C GLU A 34 -0.13 1.35 -5.74
N GLU A 35 0.57 0.48 -6.43
CA GLU A 35 0.01 -0.15 -7.61
C GLU A 35 -1.17 -1.03 -7.24
N LYS A 36 -1.04 -1.78 -6.15
CA LYS A 36 -2.14 -2.61 -5.68
C LYS A 36 -3.36 -1.78 -5.30
N LEU A 37 -3.12 -0.64 -4.65
CA LEU A 37 -4.22 0.24 -4.27
C LEU A 37 -4.94 0.76 -5.51
N LYS A 38 -4.17 1.20 -6.50
CA LYS A 38 -4.75 1.70 -7.73
C LYS A 38 -5.55 0.64 -8.45
N GLN A 39 -5.02 -0.57 -8.49
CA GLN A 39 -5.70 -1.66 -9.17
C GLN A 39 -7.01 -2.00 -8.49
N LYS A 40 -6.98 -2.10 -7.15
CA LYS A 40 -8.20 -2.40 -6.40
C LYS A 40 -9.24 -1.29 -6.56
N ALA A 41 -8.80 -0.04 -6.52
CA ALA A 41 -9.71 1.08 -6.67
C ALA A 41 -10.32 1.08 -8.07
N SER A 42 -9.53 0.80 -9.07
CA SER A 42 -10.00 0.74 -10.45
C SER A 42 -11.08 -0.33 -10.61
N GLU A 43 -10.87 -1.48 -9.96
CA GLU A 43 -11.85 -2.57 -10.03
C GLU A 43 -13.18 -2.18 -9.40
N LYS A 44 -13.17 -1.22 -8.50
CA LYS A 44 -14.39 -0.73 -7.87
C LYS A 44 -14.99 0.47 -8.58
N GLY A 45 -14.38 0.89 -9.68
CA GLY A 45 -14.88 2.03 -10.42
C GLY A 45 -14.49 3.37 -9.86
N ALA A 46 -13.47 3.38 -9.01
CA ALA A 46 -13.02 4.63 -8.41
C ALA A 46 -12.17 5.42 -9.38
N ASP A 47 -12.26 6.73 -9.27
CA ASP A 47 -11.44 7.65 -10.06
C ASP A 47 -10.18 8.05 -9.33
N GLY A 48 -10.15 7.87 -8.02
CA GLY A 48 -8.97 8.21 -7.24
C GLY A 48 -9.07 7.70 -5.82
N ILE A 49 -8.01 7.94 -5.09
CA ILE A 49 -7.92 7.56 -3.69
C ILE A 49 -7.41 8.78 -2.93
N VAL A 50 -8.09 9.13 -1.85
CA VAL A 50 -7.69 10.26 -1.03
C VAL A 50 -7.37 9.80 0.38
N GLY A 51 -6.62 10.61 1.11
CA GLY A 51 -6.28 10.30 2.48
C GLY A 51 -5.44 9.05 2.62
N VAL A 52 -4.55 8.84 1.66
CA VAL A 52 -3.74 7.62 1.68
C VAL A 52 -2.76 7.66 2.83
N ARG A 53 -2.72 6.57 3.58
CA ARG A 53 -1.79 6.41 4.69
C ARG A 53 -1.11 5.06 4.57
N PHE A 54 0.08 5.00 5.15
CA PHE A 54 0.86 3.77 5.13
C PHE A 54 1.26 3.42 6.54
N THR A 55 1.28 2.13 6.83
CA THR A 55 1.84 1.63 8.08
C THR A 55 2.91 0.62 7.75
N THR A 56 3.95 0.62 8.55
CA THR A 56 5.07 -0.29 8.34
C THR A 56 5.21 -1.18 9.56
N ASN A 57 5.61 -2.41 9.31
CA ASN A 57 5.91 -3.36 10.35
C ASN A 57 7.15 -4.14 10.00
N VAL A 58 7.93 -4.46 11.02
CA VAL A 58 9.08 -5.32 10.86
C VAL A 58 8.84 -6.52 11.75
N ALA A 59 8.76 -7.69 11.15
CA ALA A 59 8.60 -8.91 11.92
C ALA A 59 9.94 -9.63 11.95
N ASN A 60 10.45 -9.85 13.14
CA ASN A 60 11.70 -10.55 13.33
C ASN A 60 11.44 -11.98 13.70
N VAL A 61 12.12 -12.86 13.00
CA VAL A 61 12.15 -14.25 13.38
C VAL A 61 13.47 -14.50 14.07
N GLN A 62 13.44 -15.30 15.11
CA GLN A 62 14.57 -15.45 15.99
C GLN A 62 15.86 -15.81 15.29
N VAL A 63 15.80 -16.61 14.29
CA VAL A 63 16.98 -17.05 13.60
C VAL A 63 17.00 -16.65 12.17
N ALA A 64 16.25 -15.68 11.80
CA ALA A 64 16.20 -15.58 10.41
C ALA A 64 15.84 -14.35 9.85
N PRO A 65 15.50 -14.29 8.60
CA PRO A 65 15.39 -12.99 7.95
C PRO A 65 14.26 -12.17 8.55
N LYS A 66 14.41 -10.88 8.41
CA LYS A 66 13.36 -9.96 8.78
C LYS A 66 12.33 -9.91 7.67
N PHE A 67 11.08 -9.80 8.07
CA PHE A 67 10.01 -9.52 7.13
C PHE A 67 9.60 -8.08 7.29
N LEU A 68 9.65 -7.36 6.21
CA LEU A 68 9.13 -6.00 6.17
C LEU A 68 7.74 -6.05 5.58
N VAL A 69 6.81 -5.40 6.23
CA VAL A 69 5.43 -5.38 5.78
C VAL A 69 4.99 -3.93 5.65
N LEU A 70 4.50 -3.58 4.49
CA LEU A 70 3.98 -2.26 4.25
C LEU A 70 2.52 -2.38 3.86
N THR A 71 1.67 -1.71 4.61
CA THR A 71 0.25 -1.66 4.32
C THR A 71 -0.14 -0.24 4.00
N GLY A 72 -0.84 -0.07 2.90
CA GLY A 72 -1.38 1.22 2.54
C GLY A 72 -2.89 1.17 2.52
N TYR A 73 -3.53 2.26 2.85
CA TYR A 73 -4.97 2.34 2.81
C TYR A 73 -5.41 3.77 2.54
N GLY A 74 -6.59 3.89 2.01
CA GLY A 74 -7.14 5.20 1.71
C GLY A 74 -8.60 5.08 1.37
N THR A 75 -9.22 6.20 1.07
CA THR A 75 -10.63 6.24 0.72
C THR A 75 -10.75 6.36 -0.79
N MET A 76 -11.46 5.43 -1.39
CA MET A 76 -11.75 5.48 -2.82
C MET A 76 -12.81 6.52 -3.07
N VAL A 77 -12.62 7.30 -4.12
CA VAL A 77 -13.59 8.31 -4.49
C VAL A 77 -13.90 8.23 -5.97
N GLN A 78 -15.10 8.63 -6.28
CA GLN A 78 -15.55 8.74 -7.65
C GLN A 78 -15.92 10.18 -7.89
N LEU A 79 -15.38 10.76 -8.93
CA LEU A 79 -15.70 12.13 -9.24
C LEU A 79 -17.15 12.20 -9.72
N LEU A 80 -17.84 13.23 -9.27
CA LEU A 80 -19.19 13.44 -9.76
C LEU A 80 -19.09 13.90 -11.19
N ASN A 81 -19.76 13.19 -12.07
CA ASN A 81 -19.72 13.54 -13.46
C ASN A 81 -20.66 14.68 -13.73
N GLN A 82 -20.14 15.66 -14.30
CA GLN A 82 -20.96 16.75 -14.69
C GLN A 82 -21.31 16.67 -16.11
N LYS A 83 -21.19 16.41 -16.67
CA LYS A 83 -21.52 16.52 -17.80
C LYS A 83 -21.66 16.06 -18.44
N ASN A 84 -21.80 16.19 -18.65
CA ASN A 84 -21.82 15.97 -19.30
C ASN A 84 -22.16 15.90 -19.81
#